data_f273f2ce47a62d41019685aa1098a480
#
_entry.id   f273f2ce47a62d41019685aa1098a480
#
_cell.length_a   1.000
_cell.length_b   1.000
_cell.length_c   1.000
_cell.angle_alpha   90.00
_cell.angle_beta   90.00
_cell.angle_gamma   90.00
#
_symmetry.space_group_name_H-M   'P 1'
#
loop_
_entity.id
_entity.type
_entity.pdbx_description
1 polymer ?
#
loop_
_entity_poly.entity_id
_entity_poly.type
_entity_poly.pdbx_seq_one_letter_code
_entity_poly.pdbx_strand_id
1 'polypeptide(L)'
;MDRNAGYMLNANLENYKILGAREVPQIDIVLVENYIAQSSTDAAGIGESAGIITLAAAIGNAFYNATGVRMRKIPMTPANVLSALGKVQEVQA
;
A
#
# COMPACT_ATOMS: atom_id res chain seq x y z
N MET A 1 6.37 -7.54 -13.37
CA MET A 1 6.47 -7.43 -14.85
C MET A 1 7.88 -7.83 -15.27
N ASP A 2 8.00 -8.71 -16.23
CA ASP A 2 9.30 -9.02 -16.85
C ASP A 2 9.67 -7.87 -17.78
N ARG A 3 10.86 -7.29 -17.57
CA ARG A 3 11.28 -6.12 -18.34
C ARG A 3 11.78 -6.46 -19.75
N ASN A 4 12.26 -7.69 -19.94
CA ASN A 4 12.73 -8.14 -21.26
C ASN A 4 11.57 -8.51 -22.17
N ALA A 5 10.53 -9.11 -21.59
CA ALA A 5 9.37 -9.56 -22.33
C ALA A 5 8.23 -8.52 -22.39
N GLY A 6 8.23 -7.55 -21.49
CA GLY A 6 7.24 -6.48 -21.46
C GLY A 6 5.87 -6.89 -20.95
N TYR A 7 5.71 -8.08 -20.37
CA TYR A 7 4.42 -8.54 -19.86
C TYR A 7 4.50 -9.07 -18.42
N MET A 8 3.35 -9.33 -17.82
CA MET A 8 3.23 -9.88 -16.47
C MET A 8 3.38 -11.40 -16.53
N LEU A 9 4.35 -11.96 -15.81
CA LEU A 9 4.56 -13.40 -15.71
C LEU A 9 3.54 -14.09 -14.79
N ASN A 10 2.99 -13.36 -13.84
CA ASN A 10 2.06 -13.85 -12.81
C ASN A 10 0.66 -13.23 -12.93
N ALA A 11 0.19 -13.00 -14.16
CA ALA A 11 -1.13 -12.43 -14.43
C ALA A 11 -2.27 -13.46 -14.30
N ASN A 12 -2.26 -14.24 -13.22
CA ASN A 12 -3.29 -15.23 -12.90
C ASN A 12 -3.44 -15.36 -11.39
N LEU A 13 -4.57 -15.88 -10.92
CA LEU A 13 -4.89 -15.99 -9.50
C LEU A 13 -4.05 -17.04 -8.75
N GLU A 14 -3.40 -17.95 -9.44
CA GLU A 14 -2.52 -18.95 -8.81
C GLU A 14 -1.18 -18.35 -8.39
N ASN A 15 -0.63 -17.47 -9.22
CA ASN A 15 0.72 -16.92 -9.05
C ASN A 15 0.73 -15.48 -8.54
N TYR A 16 -0.36 -14.73 -8.68
CA TYR A 16 -0.47 -13.38 -8.15
C TYR A 16 -0.79 -13.44 -6.66
N LYS A 17 0.17 -13.04 -5.82
CA LYS A 17 0.00 -13.08 -4.36
C LYS A 17 -1.06 -12.08 -3.89
N ILE A 18 -2.09 -12.61 -3.26
CA ILE A 18 -3.10 -11.85 -2.52
C ILE A 18 -2.95 -12.21 -1.03
N LEU A 19 -3.10 -11.23 -0.15
CA LEU A 19 -2.98 -11.46 1.29
C LEU A 19 -3.98 -12.51 1.78
N GLY A 20 -3.48 -13.50 2.48
CA GLY A 20 -4.32 -14.48 3.19
C GLY A 20 -4.82 -13.94 4.54
N ALA A 21 -5.78 -14.62 5.13
CA ALA A 21 -6.39 -14.20 6.39
C ALA A 21 -5.39 -14.05 7.56
N ARG A 22 -4.31 -14.83 7.55
CA ARG A 22 -3.25 -14.75 8.58
C ARG A 22 -2.31 -13.57 8.41
N GLU A 23 -2.31 -12.96 7.24
CA GLU A 23 -1.42 -11.85 6.90
C GLU A 23 -2.09 -10.49 7.09
N VAL A 24 -3.41 -10.48 7.24
CA VAL A 24 -4.17 -9.25 7.49
C VAL A 24 -3.91 -8.80 8.93
N PRO A 25 -3.42 -7.56 9.14
CA PRO A 25 -3.20 -7.02 10.46
C PRO A 25 -4.53 -6.72 11.17
N GLN A 26 -4.47 -6.45 12.46
CA GLN A 26 -5.60 -5.85 13.16
C GLN A 26 -5.89 -4.48 12.55
N ILE A 27 -7.14 -4.23 12.22
CA ILE A 27 -7.60 -2.98 11.62
C ILE A 27 -8.57 -2.31 12.59
N ASP A 28 -8.21 -1.14 13.09
CA ASP A 28 -9.05 -0.31 13.92
C ASP A 28 -9.70 0.75 13.03
N ILE A 29 -11.03 0.87 13.11
CA ILE A 29 -11.80 1.79 12.29
C ILE A 29 -12.29 2.94 13.17
N VAL A 30 -11.94 4.15 12.77
CA VAL A 30 -12.44 5.39 13.41
C VAL A 30 -13.33 6.11 12.42
N LEU A 31 -14.61 6.23 12.75
CA LEU A 31 -15.57 7.00 11.97
C LEU A 31 -15.55 8.46 12.43
N VAL A 32 -15.32 9.36 11.48
CA VAL A 32 -15.38 10.79 11.73
C VAL A 32 -16.77 11.27 11.32
N GLU A 33 -17.61 11.57 12.30
CA GLU A 33 -19.02 11.92 12.11
C GLU A 33 -19.27 13.44 12.05
N ASN A 34 -18.23 14.21 11.79
CA ASN A 34 -18.36 15.67 11.66
C ASN A 34 -19.13 16.01 10.38
N TYR A 35 -20.09 16.92 10.47
CA TYR A 35 -20.85 17.45 9.33
C TYR A 35 -21.94 16.53 8.75
N ILE A 36 -22.26 15.40 9.36
CA ILE A 36 -23.36 14.54 8.92
C ILE A 36 -24.68 15.32 8.87
N ALA A 37 -24.91 16.21 9.84
CA ALA A 37 -26.11 17.07 9.91
C ALA A 37 -26.29 18.02 8.71
N GLN A 38 -25.28 18.18 7.85
CA GLN A 38 -25.38 19.00 6.64
C GLN A 38 -25.89 18.21 5.43
N SER A 39 -26.01 16.89 5.54
CA SER A 39 -26.54 16.02 4.50
C SER A 39 -28.01 15.73 4.74
N SER A 40 -28.84 15.79 3.69
CA SER A 40 -30.26 15.42 3.77
C SER A 40 -30.51 13.94 4.09
N THR A 41 -29.47 13.11 3.96
CA THR A 41 -29.52 11.65 4.19
C THR A 41 -28.75 11.23 5.43
N ASP A 42 -28.22 12.17 6.20
CA ASP A 42 -27.31 11.90 7.33
C ASP A 42 -26.09 11.02 6.93
N ALA A 43 -25.71 11.08 5.66
CA ALA A 43 -24.56 10.36 5.14
C ALA A 43 -23.80 11.22 4.13
N ALA A 44 -22.49 11.03 4.09
CA ALA A 44 -21.62 11.63 3.09
C ALA A 44 -21.05 10.56 2.18
N GLY A 45 -20.86 10.88 0.90
CA GLY A 45 -20.18 9.98 -0.04
C GLY A 45 -18.71 9.79 0.35
N ILE A 46 -18.22 8.58 0.23
CA ILE A 46 -16.80 8.25 0.39
C ILE A 46 -16.17 8.24 -1.00
N GLY A 47 -15.26 9.17 -1.26
CA GLY A 47 -14.47 9.17 -2.49
C GLY A 47 -13.31 8.19 -2.43
N GLU A 48 -12.63 8.02 -3.55
CA GLU A 48 -11.43 7.17 -3.68
C GLU A 48 -10.31 7.58 -2.72
N SER A 49 -10.24 8.85 -2.38
CA SER A 49 -9.25 9.39 -1.44
C SER A 49 -9.31 8.77 -0.04
N ALA A 50 -10.45 8.25 0.37
CA ALA A 50 -10.61 7.66 1.71
C ALA A 50 -10.05 6.24 1.83
N GLY A 51 -9.94 5.48 0.73
CA GLY A 51 -9.58 4.07 0.81
C GLY A 51 -8.41 3.63 -0.07
N ILE A 52 -8.08 4.37 -1.11
CA ILE A 52 -7.11 3.92 -2.11
C ILE A 52 -5.86 4.80 -2.14
N ILE A 53 -6.02 6.11 -2.23
CA ILE A 53 -4.92 7.06 -2.47
C ILE A 53 -3.96 7.16 -1.28
N THR A 54 -4.45 6.99 -0.07
CA THR A 54 -3.69 7.20 1.17
C THR A 54 -2.84 6.00 1.56
N LEU A 55 -3.10 4.80 1.02
CA LEU A 55 -2.49 3.55 1.47
C LEU A 55 -0.98 3.54 1.30
N ALA A 56 -0.47 3.93 0.14
CA ALA A 56 0.97 3.93 -0.13
C ALA A 56 1.73 4.87 0.82
N ALA A 57 1.17 6.04 1.11
CA ALA A 57 1.75 7.00 2.05
C ALA A 57 1.72 6.46 3.49
N ALA A 58 0.63 5.83 3.89
CA ALA A 58 0.49 5.22 5.22
C ALA A 58 1.51 4.10 5.43
N ILE A 59 1.67 3.21 4.46
CA ILE A 59 2.66 2.14 4.50
C ILE A 59 4.08 2.71 4.52
N GLY A 60 4.38 3.70 3.71
CA GLY A 60 5.68 4.38 3.71
C GLY A 60 6.02 5.03 5.05
N ASN A 61 5.03 5.63 5.72
CA ASN A 61 5.20 6.20 7.06
C ASN A 61 5.38 5.11 8.13
N ALA A 62 4.65 4.02 8.05
CA ALA A 62 4.81 2.87 8.94
C ALA A 62 6.21 2.24 8.79
N PHE A 63 6.67 2.08 7.56
CA PHE A 63 8.01 1.60 7.28
C PHE A 63 9.09 2.52 7.88
N TYR A 64 8.94 3.83 7.70
CA TYR A 64 9.85 4.80 8.31
C TYR A 64 9.83 4.73 9.83
N ASN A 65 8.66 4.62 10.43
CA ASN A 65 8.53 4.50 11.89
C ASN A 65 9.23 3.25 12.44
N ALA A 66 9.18 2.15 11.67
CA ALA A 66 9.79 0.88 12.08
C ALA A 66 11.33 0.85 11.86
N THR A 67 11.84 1.53 10.84
CA THR A 67 13.22 1.35 10.38
C THR A 67 14.07 2.62 10.41
N GLY A 68 13.46 3.79 10.51
CA GLY A 68 14.14 5.07 10.35
C GLY A 68 14.54 5.39 8.89
N VAL A 69 14.21 4.52 7.94
CA VAL A 69 14.55 4.70 6.52
C VAL A 69 13.33 5.15 5.74
N ARG A 70 13.45 6.21 4.94
CA ARG A 70 12.36 6.76 4.14
C ARG A 70 12.29 6.07 2.77
N MET A 71 11.23 5.29 2.55
CA MET A 71 10.89 4.78 1.23
C MET A 71 10.31 5.89 0.34
N ARG A 72 10.92 6.12 -0.81
CA ARG A 72 10.47 7.12 -1.80
C ARG A 72 10.15 6.52 -3.16
N LYS A 73 10.23 5.20 -3.27
CA LYS A 73 10.01 4.45 -4.51
C LYS A 73 8.89 3.44 -4.32
N ILE A 74 7.98 3.42 -5.24
CA ILE A 74 6.90 2.42 -5.31
C ILE A 74 7.01 1.64 -6.64
N PRO A 75 6.54 0.39 -6.68
CA PRO A 75 5.96 -0.37 -5.58
C PRO A 75 6.99 -0.75 -4.51
N MET A 76 6.53 -0.91 -3.25
CA MET A 76 7.36 -1.33 -2.12
C MET A 76 7.54 -2.86 -2.14
N THR A 77 8.18 -3.36 -3.20
CA THR A 77 8.51 -4.78 -3.35
C THR A 77 9.58 -5.20 -2.34
N PRO A 78 9.70 -6.50 -2.02
CA PRO A 78 10.79 -6.99 -1.17
C PRO A 78 12.17 -6.53 -1.62
N ALA A 79 12.44 -6.52 -2.92
CA ALA A 79 13.72 -6.07 -3.48
C ALA A 79 13.95 -4.57 -3.20
N ASN A 80 12.93 -3.72 -3.42
CA ASN A 80 13.04 -2.29 -3.15
C ASN A 80 13.20 -1.98 -1.66
N VAL A 81 12.53 -2.76 -0.80
CA VAL A 81 12.65 -2.66 0.66
C VAL A 81 14.06 -3.03 1.11
N LEU A 82 14.60 -4.16 0.64
CA LEU A 82 15.95 -4.60 0.99
C LEU A 82 17.01 -3.63 0.49
N SER A 83 16.83 -3.06 -0.69
CA SER A 83 17.71 -2.02 -1.22
C SER A 83 17.68 -0.76 -0.35
N ALA A 84 16.50 -0.30 0.03
CA ALA A 84 16.36 0.87 0.91
C ALA A 84 17.01 0.66 2.29
N LEU A 85 17.01 -0.57 2.79
CA LEU A 85 17.68 -0.97 4.03
C LEU A 85 19.19 -1.19 3.86
N GLY A 86 19.75 -1.04 2.68
CA GLY A 86 21.15 -1.30 2.38
C GLY A 86 21.56 -2.77 2.46
N LYS A 87 20.60 -3.69 2.35
CA LYS A 87 20.84 -5.14 2.45
C LYS A 87 21.25 -5.78 1.13
N VAL A 88 20.86 -5.17 0.02
CA VAL A 88 21.25 -5.58 -1.34
C VAL A 88 21.54 -4.34 -2.18
N GLN A 89 22.35 -4.48 -3.20
CA GLN A 89 22.57 -3.39 -4.16
C GLN A 89 21.27 -3.11 -4.92
N GLU A 90 21.02 -1.85 -5.19
CA GLU A 90 19.89 -1.47 -6.02
C GLU A 90 20.06 -2.10 -7.40
N VAL A 91 19.12 -2.96 -7.78
CA VAL A 91 19.08 -3.46 -9.16
C VAL A 91 18.75 -2.25 -10.02
N GLN A 92 19.76 -1.74 -10.72
CA GLN A 92 19.55 -0.66 -11.67
C GLN A 92 18.50 -1.10 -12.68
N ALA A 93 17.45 -0.37 -12.66
CA ALA A 93 16.32 -0.60 -13.53
C ALA A 93 16.57 -0.06 -14.92
#